data_8b8bcb3d557ca838230b243732fc13eb
#
_entry.id   8b8bcb3d557ca838230b243732fc13eb
#
_cell.length_a   1.000
_cell.length_b   1.000
_cell.length_c   1.000
_cell.angle_alpha   90.00
_cell.angle_beta   90.00
_cell.angle_gamma   90.00
#
_symmetry.space_group_name_H-M   'P 1'
#
loop_
_entity.id
_entity.type
_entity.pdbx_description
1 polymer ?
#
loop_
_entity_poly.entity_id
_entity_poly.type
_entity_poly.pdbx_seq_one_letter_code
_entity_poly.pdbx_strand_id
1 'polypeptide(L)'
;AKELAYDVVTGQTDKLTAALAKTSGKDIVQFAKAVGVSHPNIDKKVCNGKHKHRTEDGSPTDFEAVPKTNKTAQCSGLNAEDTSKLFSKFVETVELHDKNWPTGKTYQTSTAKDGIPNGNAKAVAKDLIDLNSDEKTIVAGLLAKTIEGGEVVEIRAVSSTSVMVNACYDLL
;
A
#
# COMPACT_ATOMS: atom_id res chain seq x y z
N ALA A 1 10.55 -6.90 6.83
CA ALA A 1 9.62 -5.97 7.49
C ALA A 1 10.32 -4.74 8.06
N LYS A 2 11.48 -4.92 8.67
CA LYS A 2 12.27 -3.80 9.18
C LYS A 2 12.64 -2.81 8.07
N GLU A 3 13.04 -3.34 6.95
CA GLU A 3 13.43 -2.54 5.79
C GLU A 3 12.24 -1.74 5.26
N LEU A 4 11.08 -2.36 5.17
CA LEU A 4 9.86 -1.69 4.73
C LEU A 4 9.51 -0.53 5.67
N ALA A 5 9.56 -0.78 6.97
CA ALA A 5 9.24 0.25 7.95
C ALA A 5 10.20 1.43 7.85
N TYR A 6 11.48 1.17 7.73
CA TYR A 6 12.49 2.20 7.60
C TYR A 6 12.28 3.04 6.34
N ASP A 7 11.99 2.39 5.23
CA ASP A 7 11.80 3.07 3.96
C ASP A 7 10.58 3.99 3.96
N VAL A 8 9.51 3.59 4.64
CA VAL A 8 8.33 4.45 4.80
C VAL A 8 8.68 5.70 5.59
N VAL A 9 9.30 5.52 6.75
CA VAL A 9 9.60 6.64 7.65
C VAL A 9 10.57 7.61 7.01
N THR A 10 11.55 7.11 6.26
CA THR A 10 12.56 7.97 5.63
C THR A 10 12.13 8.48 4.25
N GLY A 11 10.97 8.09 3.76
CA GLY A 11 10.45 8.61 2.50
C GLY A 11 11.18 8.13 1.26
N GLN A 12 11.70 6.93 1.27
CA GLN A 12 12.47 6.40 0.14
C GLN A 12 11.59 5.57 -0.78
N THR A 13 10.94 6.27 -1.72
CA THR A 13 9.95 5.69 -2.61
C THR A 13 10.48 4.51 -3.42
N ASP A 14 11.66 4.65 -4.04
CA ASP A 14 12.20 3.59 -4.89
C ASP A 14 12.56 2.35 -4.09
N LYS A 15 13.13 2.53 -2.91
CA LYS A 15 13.47 1.40 -2.05
C LYS A 15 12.23 0.73 -1.51
N LEU A 16 11.23 1.51 -1.12
CA LEU A 16 9.97 0.96 -0.63
C LEU A 16 9.27 0.18 -1.75
N THR A 17 9.25 0.73 -2.96
CA THR A 17 8.66 0.05 -4.11
C THR A 17 9.33 -1.31 -4.33
N ALA A 18 10.66 -1.34 -4.34
CA ALA A 18 11.40 -2.59 -4.56
C ALA A 18 11.11 -3.62 -3.46
N ALA A 19 11.07 -3.16 -2.21
CA ALA A 19 10.81 -4.05 -1.09
C ALA A 19 9.37 -4.58 -1.11
N LEU A 20 8.40 -3.72 -1.41
CA LEU A 20 7.00 -4.14 -1.53
C LEU A 20 6.82 -5.13 -2.68
N ALA A 21 7.50 -4.91 -3.80
CA ALA A 21 7.39 -5.80 -4.95
C ALA A 21 7.89 -7.21 -4.65
N LYS A 22 8.78 -7.35 -3.67
CA LYS A 22 9.28 -8.66 -3.23
C LYS A 22 8.41 -9.29 -2.15
N THR A 23 7.46 -8.56 -1.62
CA THR A 23 6.56 -9.04 -0.56
C THR A 23 5.39 -9.76 -1.21
N SER A 24 4.93 -10.84 -0.61
CA SER A 24 3.82 -11.61 -1.17
C SER A 24 2.52 -10.82 -1.13
N GLY A 25 1.63 -11.08 -2.09
CA GLY A 25 0.32 -10.46 -2.09
C GLY A 25 -0.48 -10.76 -0.84
N LYS A 26 -0.32 -11.97 -0.30
CA LYS A 26 -1.00 -12.38 0.95
C LYS A 26 -0.59 -11.49 2.11
N ASP A 27 0.69 -11.16 2.20
CA ASP A 27 1.17 -10.30 3.28
C ASP A 27 0.69 -8.86 3.11
N ILE A 28 0.61 -8.39 1.88
CA ILE A 28 0.05 -7.06 1.61
C ILE A 28 -1.43 -7.00 2.02
N VAL A 29 -2.17 -8.08 1.75
CA VAL A 29 -3.58 -8.15 2.17
C VAL A 29 -3.70 -8.08 3.70
N GLN A 30 -2.84 -8.80 4.42
CA GLN A 30 -2.83 -8.75 5.88
C GLN A 30 -2.55 -7.33 6.39
N PHE A 31 -1.57 -6.67 5.79
CA PHE A 31 -1.25 -5.29 6.12
C PHE A 31 -2.44 -4.36 5.87
N ALA A 32 -3.06 -4.47 4.70
CA ALA A 32 -4.21 -3.61 4.36
C ALA A 32 -5.38 -3.83 5.32
N LYS A 33 -5.65 -5.08 5.69
CA LYS A 33 -6.71 -5.37 6.65
C LYS A 33 -6.41 -4.78 8.02
N ALA A 34 -5.15 -4.86 8.45
CA ALA A 34 -4.76 -4.27 9.72
C ALA A 34 -4.95 -2.75 9.71
N VAL A 35 -4.61 -2.09 8.61
CA VAL A 35 -4.83 -0.66 8.45
C VAL A 35 -6.33 -0.35 8.53
N GLY A 36 -7.16 -1.12 7.83
CA GLY A 36 -8.59 -0.87 7.79
C GLY A 36 -9.26 -1.03 9.15
N VAL A 37 -8.83 -2.01 9.93
CA VAL A 37 -9.40 -2.27 11.25
C VAL A 37 -8.96 -1.22 12.26
N SER A 38 -7.68 -0.85 12.26
CA SER A 38 -7.13 0.00 13.31
C SER A 38 -7.10 1.48 12.97
N HIS A 39 -6.98 1.83 11.69
CA HIS A 39 -6.78 3.23 11.27
C HIS A 39 -7.56 3.55 9.99
N PRO A 40 -8.89 3.66 10.09
CA PRO A 40 -9.72 3.93 8.91
C PRO A 40 -9.34 5.21 8.15
N ASN A 41 -8.80 6.20 8.84
CA ASN A 41 -8.39 7.44 8.19
C ASN A 41 -7.19 7.23 7.26
N ILE A 42 -6.31 6.28 7.59
CA ILE A 42 -5.20 5.92 6.71
C ILE A 42 -5.72 5.06 5.56
N ASP A 43 -6.65 4.17 5.85
CA ASP A 43 -7.23 3.26 4.86
C ASP A 43 -7.80 4.00 3.64
N LYS A 44 -8.38 5.16 3.85
CA LYS A 44 -8.97 5.92 2.74
C LYS A 44 -7.97 6.83 2.03
N LYS A 45 -6.71 6.79 2.39
CA LYS A 45 -5.65 7.57 1.75
C LYS A 45 -4.79 6.76 0.80
N VAL A 46 -5.02 5.46 0.70
CA VAL A 46 -4.23 4.58 -0.15
C VAL A 46 -5.14 3.99 -1.23
N CYS A 47 -4.70 4.04 -2.47
CA CYS A 47 -5.44 3.54 -3.64
C CYS A 47 -6.79 4.22 -3.79
N ASN A 48 -6.85 5.53 -3.56
CA ASN A 48 -8.10 6.29 -3.66
C ASN A 48 -8.17 7.20 -4.89
N GLY A 49 -7.21 7.08 -5.81
CA GLY A 49 -7.21 7.87 -7.04
C GLY A 49 -6.49 9.21 -6.93
N LYS A 50 -5.99 9.57 -5.77
CA LYS A 50 -5.30 10.85 -5.58
C LYS A 50 -4.03 10.95 -6.43
N HIS A 51 -3.25 9.89 -6.46
CA HIS A 51 -2.01 9.84 -7.23
C HIS A 51 -2.18 8.96 -8.45
N LYS A 52 -3.09 9.36 -9.32
CA LYS A 52 -3.40 8.52 -10.47
C LYS A 52 -2.24 8.44 -11.46
N HIS A 53 -2.01 7.24 -11.93
CA HIS A 53 -1.01 6.97 -12.97
C HIS A 53 -1.50 5.71 -13.67
N ARG A 54 -2.28 5.89 -14.70
CA ARG A 54 -3.01 4.78 -15.28
C ARG A 54 -2.73 4.62 -16.78
N THR A 55 -2.99 3.42 -17.24
CA THR A 55 -2.86 3.06 -18.63
C THR A 55 -4.18 2.54 -19.20
N GLU A 56 -5.27 2.64 -18.43
CA GLU A 56 -6.58 2.18 -18.86
C GLU A 56 -7.17 3.03 -19.96
N ASP A 57 -7.96 2.39 -20.81
CA ASP A 57 -8.91 3.08 -21.65
C ASP A 57 -10.12 3.50 -20.81
N GLY A 58 -10.77 4.57 -21.22
CA GLY A 58 -11.97 5.02 -20.55
C GLY A 58 -11.70 5.77 -19.25
N SER A 59 -12.67 5.74 -18.37
CA SER A 59 -12.65 6.50 -17.12
C SER A 59 -12.99 5.58 -15.94
N PRO A 60 -12.04 4.78 -15.45
CA PRO A 60 -12.32 3.85 -14.36
C PRO A 60 -12.82 4.54 -13.12
N THR A 61 -13.93 4.07 -12.58
CA THR A 61 -14.52 4.58 -11.35
C THR A 61 -14.55 3.55 -10.24
N ASP A 62 -14.12 2.32 -10.53
CA ASP A 62 -14.17 1.24 -9.57
C ASP A 62 -13.11 0.20 -9.89
N PHE A 63 -12.93 -0.75 -8.97
CA PHE A 63 -11.93 -1.80 -9.08
C PHE A 63 -12.57 -3.13 -9.45
N GLU A 64 -11.79 -3.97 -10.13
CA GLU A 64 -12.19 -5.34 -10.43
C GLU A 64 -10.94 -6.18 -10.68
N ALA A 65 -10.98 -7.45 -10.26
CA ALA A 65 -9.81 -8.31 -10.36
C ALA A 65 -9.37 -8.56 -11.81
N VAL A 66 -10.32 -8.69 -12.70
CA VAL A 66 -10.07 -8.76 -14.15
C VAL A 66 -10.75 -7.54 -14.76
N PRO A 67 -10.01 -6.51 -15.12
CA PRO A 67 -10.59 -5.25 -15.57
C PRO A 67 -11.43 -5.40 -16.84
N LYS A 68 -12.41 -4.53 -16.91
CA LYS A 68 -13.26 -4.38 -18.09
C LYS A 68 -13.62 -2.90 -18.18
N THR A 69 -14.55 -2.52 -19.04
CA THR A 69 -14.89 -1.11 -19.26
C THR A 69 -15.13 -0.38 -17.95
N ASN A 70 -14.37 0.70 -17.73
CA ASN A 70 -14.45 1.57 -16.56
C ASN A 70 -14.14 0.87 -15.23
N LYS A 71 -13.37 -0.23 -15.29
CA LYS A 71 -12.88 -0.95 -14.12
C LYS A 71 -11.38 -1.12 -14.23
N THR A 72 -10.69 -1.12 -13.09
CA THR A 72 -9.25 -1.25 -13.07
C THR A 72 -8.82 -2.16 -11.91
N ALA A 73 -7.70 -2.83 -12.07
CA ALA A 73 -7.05 -3.54 -10.99
C ALA A 73 -5.78 -2.83 -10.53
N GLN A 74 -5.60 -1.58 -10.95
CA GLN A 74 -4.43 -0.78 -10.55
C GLN A 74 -4.81 0.14 -9.40
N CYS A 75 -3.98 0.17 -8.37
CA CYS A 75 -4.12 1.07 -7.23
C CYS A 75 -4.22 2.54 -7.67
N SER A 76 -3.48 2.89 -8.72
CA SER A 76 -3.45 4.25 -9.27
C SER A 76 -4.35 4.43 -10.48
N GLY A 77 -5.23 3.46 -10.75
CA GLY A 77 -5.98 3.43 -12.02
C GLY A 77 -7.30 4.19 -12.03
N LEU A 78 -7.78 4.67 -10.90
CA LEU A 78 -9.04 5.40 -10.86
C LEU A 78 -8.93 6.73 -11.60
N ASN A 79 -10.03 7.13 -12.22
CA ASN A 79 -10.11 8.34 -13.00
C ASN A 79 -9.94 9.62 -12.15
N ALA A 80 -10.43 9.59 -10.92
CA ALA A 80 -10.37 10.74 -10.02
C ALA A 80 -10.28 10.26 -8.58
N GLU A 81 -9.87 11.16 -7.70
CA GLU A 81 -9.82 10.85 -6.27
C GLU A 81 -11.22 10.57 -5.75
N ASP A 82 -11.34 9.49 -4.97
CA ASP A 82 -12.59 9.08 -4.36
C ASP A 82 -12.29 8.54 -2.96
N THR A 83 -12.57 9.36 -1.95
CA THR A 83 -12.23 9.02 -0.56
C THR A 83 -13.12 7.92 0.02
N SER A 84 -14.13 7.48 -0.71
CA SER A 84 -14.90 6.30 -0.31
C SER A 84 -14.21 4.99 -0.69
N LYS A 85 -13.15 5.06 -1.50
CA LYS A 85 -12.35 3.89 -1.87
C LYS A 85 -11.33 3.63 -0.79
N LEU A 86 -11.32 2.41 -0.27
CA LEU A 86 -10.45 2.02 0.85
C LEU A 86 -9.39 1.03 0.38
N PHE A 87 -8.18 1.16 0.93
CA PHE A 87 -7.10 0.23 0.62
C PHE A 87 -7.49 -1.21 0.97
N SER A 88 -8.12 -1.39 2.15
CA SER A 88 -8.55 -2.73 2.58
C SER A 88 -9.57 -3.34 1.63
N LYS A 89 -10.39 -2.52 0.99
CA LYS A 89 -11.36 -3.00 0.00
C LYS A 89 -10.70 -3.23 -1.36
N PHE A 90 -9.76 -2.41 -1.74
CA PHE A 90 -9.00 -2.59 -2.97
C PHE A 90 -8.36 -3.97 -3.01
N VAL A 91 -7.65 -4.34 -1.93
CA VAL A 91 -6.93 -5.62 -1.90
C VAL A 91 -7.86 -6.82 -2.00
N GLU A 92 -9.07 -6.70 -1.46
CA GLU A 92 -10.08 -7.76 -1.57
C GLU A 92 -10.67 -7.81 -2.97
N THR A 93 -11.07 -6.67 -3.50
CA THR A 93 -11.77 -6.57 -4.76
C THR A 93 -10.91 -7.06 -5.92
N VAL A 94 -9.63 -6.72 -5.93
CA VAL A 94 -8.73 -7.14 -7.01
C VAL A 94 -8.05 -8.47 -6.73
N GLU A 95 -8.43 -9.15 -5.64
CA GLU A 95 -7.88 -10.45 -5.27
C GLU A 95 -6.36 -10.43 -5.18
N LEU A 96 -5.87 -9.45 -4.46
CA LEU A 96 -4.43 -9.16 -4.40
C LEU A 96 -3.61 -10.29 -3.79
N HIS A 97 -4.25 -11.12 -2.94
CA HIS A 97 -3.59 -12.30 -2.34
C HIS A 97 -3.09 -13.29 -3.39
N ASP A 98 -3.60 -13.22 -4.60
CA ASP A 98 -3.44 -14.22 -5.64
C ASP A 98 -3.12 -13.59 -6.99
N LYS A 99 -3.56 -12.36 -7.22
CA LYS A 99 -3.46 -11.65 -8.50
C LYS A 99 -3.10 -10.19 -8.26
N ASN A 100 -2.68 -9.53 -9.32
CA ASN A 100 -2.52 -8.08 -9.34
C ASN A 100 -1.46 -7.53 -8.40
N TRP A 101 -0.52 -8.35 -7.98
CA TRP A 101 0.60 -7.89 -7.17
C TRP A 101 1.89 -8.57 -7.62
N PRO A 102 2.97 -7.83 -7.83
CA PRO A 102 3.10 -6.37 -7.64
C PRO A 102 2.62 -5.52 -8.81
N THR A 103 2.20 -6.14 -9.90
CA THR A 103 1.71 -5.47 -11.09
C THR A 103 0.21 -5.65 -11.20
N GLY A 104 -0.51 -4.54 -11.31
CA GLY A 104 -1.96 -4.60 -11.50
C GLY A 104 -2.33 -4.71 -12.97
N LYS A 105 -3.49 -5.28 -13.24
CA LYS A 105 -4.01 -5.36 -14.59
C LYS A 105 -4.79 -4.11 -14.95
N THR A 106 -4.80 -3.81 -16.23
CA THR A 106 -5.47 -2.65 -16.80
C THR A 106 -6.34 -3.12 -17.97
N TYR A 107 -7.31 -2.31 -18.37
CA TYR A 107 -8.18 -2.63 -19.50
C TYR A 107 -7.77 -1.75 -20.67
N GLN A 108 -7.23 -2.35 -21.71
CA GLN A 108 -6.78 -1.65 -22.91
C GLN A 108 -7.12 -2.45 -24.14
N THR A 109 -7.56 -1.76 -25.19
CA THR A 109 -7.93 -2.39 -26.47
C THR A 109 -8.89 -3.56 -26.27
N SER A 110 -9.90 -3.30 -25.43
CA SER A 110 -11.00 -4.24 -25.18
C SER A 110 -10.54 -5.54 -24.49
N THR A 111 -9.45 -5.52 -23.76
CA THR A 111 -8.97 -6.69 -23.04
C THR A 111 -8.21 -6.29 -21.78
N ALA A 112 -8.23 -7.20 -20.80
CA ALA A 112 -7.42 -7.04 -19.60
C ALA A 112 -5.99 -7.47 -19.91
N LYS A 113 -5.02 -6.66 -19.53
CA LYS A 113 -3.61 -7.00 -19.69
C LYS A 113 -2.80 -6.37 -18.56
N ASP A 114 -1.56 -6.78 -18.44
CA ASP A 114 -0.71 -6.24 -17.37
C ASP A 114 -0.48 -4.75 -17.58
N GLY A 115 -0.52 -4.02 -16.48
CA GLY A 115 -0.19 -2.61 -16.48
C GLY A 115 1.32 -2.39 -16.39
N ILE A 116 1.71 -1.25 -15.81
CA ILE A 116 3.12 -0.90 -15.67
C ILE A 116 3.78 -1.90 -14.71
N PRO A 117 4.98 -2.43 -15.05
CA PRO A 117 5.66 -3.37 -14.15
C PRO A 117 5.81 -2.81 -12.74
N ASN A 118 5.44 -3.62 -11.76
CA ASN A 118 5.44 -3.25 -10.35
C ASN A 118 4.55 -2.03 -10.04
N GLY A 119 3.59 -1.75 -10.91
CA GLY A 119 2.76 -0.55 -10.80
C GLY A 119 1.98 -0.47 -9.49
N ASN A 120 1.43 -1.58 -9.01
CA ASN A 120 0.70 -1.56 -7.75
C ASN A 120 1.63 -1.38 -6.56
N ALA A 121 2.80 -2.01 -6.59
CA ALA A 121 3.79 -1.79 -5.52
C ALA A 121 4.23 -0.33 -5.48
N LYS A 122 4.47 0.26 -6.65
CA LYS A 122 4.88 1.66 -6.72
C LYS A 122 3.77 2.60 -6.25
N ALA A 123 2.53 2.34 -6.65
CA ALA A 123 1.41 3.18 -6.26
C ALA A 123 1.19 3.14 -4.75
N VAL A 124 1.23 1.96 -4.14
CA VAL A 124 1.11 1.83 -2.69
C VAL A 124 2.26 2.55 -2.01
N ALA A 125 3.49 2.38 -2.50
CA ALA A 125 4.65 3.06 -1.90
C ALA A 125 4.47 4.58 -1.91
N LYS A 126 4.04 5.15 -3.03
CA LYS A 126 3.83 6.59 -3.14
C LYS A 126 2.76 7.08 -2.18
N ASP A 127 1.65 6.35 -2.08
CA ASP A 127 0.56 6.73 -1.20
C ASP A 127 0.99 6.68 0.27
N LEU A 128 1.76 5.66 0.65
CA LEU A 128 2.25 5.53 2.02
C LEU A 128 3.23 6.65 2.38
N ILE A 129 4.11 7.00 1.45
CA ILE A 129 5.11 8.04 1.70
C ILE A 129 4.48 9.42 1.73
N ASP A 130 3.35 9.61 1.07
CA ASP A 130 2.62 10.88 1.09
C ASP A 130 1.85 11.12 2.39
N LEU A 131 1.76 10.14 3.26
CA LEU A 131 1.10 10.29 4.56
C LEU A 131 1.88 11.25 5.44
N ASN A 132 1.22 11.81 6.45
CA ASN A 132 1.92 12.68 7.39
C ASN A 132 2.85 11.86 8.29
N SER A 133 3.66 12.56 9.07
CA SER A 133 4.68 11.93 9.90
C SER A 133 4.12 10.90 10.88
N ASP A 134 3.02 11.25 11.55
CA ASP A 134 2.39 10.34 12.52
C ASP A 134 1.83 9.11 11.84
N GLU A 135 1.19 9.30 10.69
CA GLU A 135 0.62 8.21 9.92
C GLU A 135 1.70 7.27 9.40
N LYS A 136 2.83 7.82 8.95
CA LYS A 136 3.95 6.98 8.50
C LYS A 136 4.49 6.11 9.63
N THR A 137 4.57 6.64 10.82
CA THR A 137 5.02 5.88 11.98
C THR A 137 4.05 4.72 12.28
N ILE A 138 2.76 4.99 12.21
CA ILE A 138 1.73 3.96 12.40
C ILE A 138 1.86 2.87 11.34
N VAL A 139 1.99 3.27 10.09
CA VAL A 139 2.13 2.35 8.96
C VAL A 139 3.38 1.51 9.10
N ALA A 140 4.49 2.12 9.50
CA ALA A 140 5.75 1.40 9.72
C ALA A 140 5.57 0.29 10.76
N GLY A 141 4.87 0.60 11.85
CA GLY A 141 4.57 -0.40 12.88
C GLY A 141 3.71 -1.54 12.37
N LEU A 142 2.70 -1.22 11.57
CA LEU A 142 1.83 -2.24 11.00
C LEU A 142 2.54 -3.09 9.96
N LEU A 143 3.41 -2.50 9.14
CA LEU A 143 4.22 -3.26 8.18
C LEU A 143 5.11 -4.26 8.91
N ALA A 144 5.77 -3.82 9.97
CA ALA A 144 6.64 -4.70 10.75
C ALA A 144 5.84 -5.82 11.42
N LYS A 145 4.61 -5.54 11.81
CA LYS A 145 3.77 -6.48 12.53
C LYS A 145 3.14 -7.53 11.62
N THR A 146 2.79 -7.16 10.41
CA THR A 146 1.97 -8.02 9.54
C THR A 146 2.77 -8.74 8.46
N ILE A 147 3.95 -8.25 8.13
CA ILE A 147 4.75 -8.79 7.04
C ILE A 147 5.91 -9.59 7.64
N GLU A 148 6.16 -10.79 7.10
CA GLU A 148 7.24 -11.67 7.53
C GLU A 148 7.16 -12.06 9.01
N GLY A 149 5.96 -12.34 9.46
CA GLY A 149 5.80 -12.88 10.79
C GLY A 149 5.88 -11.89 11.92
N GLY A 150 5.81 -10.62 11.61
CA GLY A 150 5.65 -9.64 12.64
C GLY A 150 6.90 -9.27 13.43
N GLU A 151 7.96 -8.98 12.74
CA GLU A 151 9.20 -8.49 13.35
C GLU A 151 9.01 -7.08 13.88
N VAL A 152 8.20 -6.96 14.92
CA VAL A 152 7.75 -5.68 15.44
C VAL A 152 8.78 -4.96 16.29
N VAL A 153 9.58 -5.71 16.98
CA VAL A 153 10.43 -5.20 18.06
C VAL A 153 11.32 -4.07 17.60
N GLU A 154 11.84 -4.19 16.42
CA GLU A 154 12.81 -3.24 15.89
C GLU A 154 12.24 -1.87 15.63
N ILE A 155 10.95 -1.75 15.48
CA ILE A 155 10.33 -0.46 15.17
C ILE A 155 10.48 0.53 16.32
N ARG A 156 10.46 0.04 17.54
CA ARG A 156 10.56 0.91 18.70
C ARG A 156 11.87 1.65 18.79
N ALA A 157 12.89 1.11 18.20
CA ALA A 157 14.22 1.74 18.22
C ALA A 157 14.28 2.95 17.30
N VAL A 158 13.40 3.04 16.35
CA VAL A 158 13.42 4.13 15.39
C VAL A 158 12.81 5.38 15.92
N SER A 159 11.89 5.26 16.68
CA SER A 159 11.21 6.45 17.15
C SER A 159 11.93 7.13 18.27
N SER A 160 12.19 7.05 18.16
CA SER A 160 12.11 7.72 18.42
C SER A 160 12.39 8.26 18.74
N THR A 161 12.65 8.04 19.11
CA THR A 161 12.57 8.25 19.35
C THR A 161 12.55 8.38 19.71
N SER A 162 12.69 8.19 20.14
CA SER A 162 12.20 7.94 20.47
C SER A 162 12.19 7.76 20.92
N VAL A 163 12.44 7.63 21.40
CA VAL A 163 11.97 7.11 21.82
C VAL A 163 12.25 6.77 22.33
N MET A 164 12.47 6.80 22.74
CA MET A 164 12.26 6.14 23.19
C MET A 164 12.59 5.87 23.48
N VAL A 165 13.01 6.08 23.76
CA VAL A 165 12.81 5.40 24.15
C VAL A 165 13.13 5.17 24.53
N ASN A 166 13.53 5.33 24.97
CA ASN A 166 13.37 4.72 25.49
C ASN A 166 13.56 4.56 25.72
N ALA A 167 13.70 4.81 25.80
CA ALA A 167 13.40 4.24 26.22
C ALA A 167 13.65 4.09 26.51
N CYS A 168 13.90 4.29 26.77
CA CYS A 168 13.59 3.81 27.13
C CYS A 168 13.76 3.70 27.30
N TYR A 169 14.12 3.79 27.70
CA TYR A 169 13.92 3.29 27.99
C TYR A 169 13.91 3.00 28.05
N ASP A 170 13.81 3.36 27.97
CA ASP A 170 13.42 2.80 28.15
C ASP A 170 13.46 2.56 28.22
N LEU A 171 13.76 2.67 28.36
CA LEU A 171 13.44 2.11 28.56
C LEU A 171 13.43 1.90 28.76
N LEU A 172 13.47 2.07 28.98
CA LEU A 172 13.07 1.71 29.18
C LEU A 172 13.18 1.47 29.51
#